data_a0e260678aba31cacfae58494173df4a
#
_entry.id   a0e260678aba31cacfae58494173df4a
#
_cell.length_a   1.000
_cell.length_b   1.000
_cell.length_c   1.000
_cell.angle_alpha   90.00
_cell.angle_beta   90.00
_cell.angle_gamma   90.00
#
_symmetry.space_group_name_H-M   'P 1'
#
loop_
_entity.id
_entity.type
_entity.pdbx_description
1 polymer ?
#
loop_
_entity_poly.entity_id
_entity_poly.type
_entity_poly.pdbx_seq_one_letter_code
_entity_poly.pdbx_strand_id
1 'polypeptide(L)'
;MNNRIQWPDPFDDSLAGGMVYRKFLYCGQLYGIGFQELPTLADLESKHIKLNHAFPQFRFPQNNSVWAVLFDTIDPVTDSPLGFKHVKFDGLAGGRVLQNVASIIYDHYNICDAGAYVFSAAEDREHERGTDLSVIYSRALGLQGHRTSRLFSPFIGWNAYTDIDAGGRSYVVTTQSYQP
;
A
#
# COMPACT_ATOMS: atom_id res chain seq x y z
N MET A 1 -7.31 13.16 24.53
CA MET A 1 -8.36 12.15 24.32
C MET A 1 -8.01 11.44 23.02
N ASN A 2 -7.57 10.17 23.05
CA ASN A 2 -7.36 9.41 21.83
C ASN A 2 -8.72 9.07 21.25
N ASN A 3 -9.17 9.86 20.28
CA ASN A 3 -10.31 9.46 19.46
C ASN A 3 -9.87 8.27 18.60
N ARG A 4 -10.12 7.06 19.11
CA ARG A 4 -9.93 5.86 18.31
C ARG A 4 -10.85 5.93 17.12
N ILE A 5 -10.29 5.80 15.93
CA ILE A 5 -11.06 5.77 14.67
C ILE A 5 -12.04 4.61 14.75
N GLN A 6 -13.30 4.88 14.43
CA GLN A 6 -14.34 3.86 14.34
C GLN A 6 -14.42 3.40 12.87
N TRP A 7 -13.96 2.18 12.61
CA TRP A 7 -13.89 1.63 11.26
C TRP A 7 -15.25 1.06 10.86
N PRO A 8 -15.86 1.55 9.77
CA PRO A 8 -17.10 1.00 9.25
C PRO A 8 -16.85 -0.28 8.45
N ASP A 9 -17.86 -1.16 8.38
CA ASP A 9 -17.83 -2.28 7.42
C ASP A 9 -17.55 -1.78 5.99
N PRO A 10 -16.74 -2.50 5.21
CA PRO A 10 -16.15 -3.83 5.45
C PRO A 10 -14.71 -3.81 6.00
N PHE A 11 -14.30 -2.76 6.68
CA PHE A 11 -13.01 -2.75 7.39
C PHE A 11 -13.14 -3.49 8.72
N ASP A 12 -12.11 -4.26 9.08
CA ASP A 12 -12.03 -5.01 10.32
C ASP A 12 -10.77 -4.59 11.10
N ASP A 13 -10.95 -4.15 12.34
CA ASP A 13 -9.88 -3.72 13.26
C ASP A 13 -9.71 -4.70 14.44
N SER A 14 -10.24 -5.91 14.32
CA SER A 14 -10.20 -6.93 15.37
C SER A 14 -8.84 -7.61 15.52
N LEU A 15 -7.95 -7.47 14.54
CA LEU A 15 -6.62 -8.07 14.57
C LEU A 15 -5.73 -7.45 15.65
N ALA A 16 -4.98 -8.31 16.33
CA ALA A 16 -3.97 -7.87 17.28
C ALA A 16 -2.90 -6.98 16.59
N GLY A 17 -2.40 -5.96 17.30
CA GLY A 17 -1.35 -5.08 16.78
C GLY A 17 -1.87 -3.82 16.07
N GLY A 18 -3.17 -3.53 16.14
CA GLY A 18 -3.74 -2.28 15.59
C GLY A 18 -3.77 -2.21 14.08
N MET A 19 -3.74 -3.35 13.42
CA MET A 19 -3.92 -3.43 11.96
C MET A 19 -5.41 -3.38 11.63
N VAL A 20 -5.73 -2.56 10.65
CA VAL A 20 -7.06 -2.53 10.01
C VAL A 20 -6.95 -3.23 8.67
N TYR A 21 -7.87 -4.12 8.35
CA TYR A 21 -7.80 -4.82 7.08
C TYR A 21 -9.17 -4.93 6.39
N ARG A 22 -9.11 -5.15 5.08
CA ARG A 22 -10.29 -5.43 4.25
C ARG A 22 -9.96 -6.53 3.25
N LYS A 23 -10.89 -7.47 3.07
CA LYS A 23 -10.78 -8.56 2.10
C LYS A 23 -11.65 -8.27 0.88
N PHE A 24 -11.25 -8.79 -0.26
CA PHE A 24 -12.07 -8.79 -1.46
C PHE A 24 -11.80 -10.05 -2.30
N LEU A 25 -12.84 -10.51 -2.97
CA LEU A 25 -12.78 -11.67 -3.87
C LEU A 25 -12.67 -11.19 -5.32
N TYR A 26 -11.72 -11.73 -6.07
CA TYR A 26 -11.62 -11.49 -7.50
C TYR A 26 -11.20 -12.75 -8.24
N CYS A 27 -11.97 -13.17 -9.26
CA CYS A 27 -11.74 -14.38 -10.06
C CYS A 27 -11.50 -15.65 -9.22
N GLY A 28 -12.24 -15.82 -8.13
CA GLY A 28 -12.14 -16.98 -7.24
C GLY A 28 -10.94 -16.93 -6.26
N GLN A 29 -10.08 -15.92 -6.33
CA GLN A 29 -8.98 -15.70 -5.39
C GLN A 29 -9.36 -14.64 -4.35
N LEU A 30 -9.16 -14.97 -3.07
CA LEU A 30 -9.33 -14.05 -1.97
C LEU A 30 -8.05 -13.23 -1.77
N TYR A 31 -8.21 -11.92 -1.66
CA TYR A 31 -7.14 -10.95 -1.40
C TYR A 31 -7.39 -10.21 -0.09
N GLY A 32 -6.32 -9.82 0.58
CA GLY A 32 -6.36 -8.97 1.75
C GLY A 32 -5.49 -7.72 1.57
N ILE A 33 -6.00 -6.58 2.01
CA ILE A 33 -5.23 -5.36 2.16
C ILE A 33 -5.30 -4.92 3.62
N GLY A 34 -4.15 -4.78 4.24
CA GLY A 34 -4.00 -4.37 5.63
C GLY A 34 -3.35 -2.99 5.72
N PHE A 35 -3.76 -2.25 6.74
CA PHE A 35 -3.23 -0.93 7.07
C PHE A 35 -2.75 -0.94 8.50
N GLN A 36 -1.48 -0.62 8.70
CA GLN A 36 -0.90 -0.48 10.03
C GLN A 36 -0.45 0.95 10.25
N GLU A 37 -0.99 1.58 11.26
CA GLU A 37 -0.55 2.93 11.64
C GLU A 37 0.90 2.89 12.13
N LEU A 38 1.69 3.85 11.67
CA LEU A 38 3.08 4.04 12.05
C LEU A 38 3.17 5.37 12.79
N PRO A 39 3.12 5.37 14.12
CA PRO A 39 3.07 6.60 14.90
C PRO A 39 4.42 7.34 14.94
N THR A 40 5.52 6.68 14.65
CA THR A 40 6.86 7.30 14.70
C THR A 40 7.73 6.92 13.50
N LEU A 41 8.79 7.70 13.28
CA LEU A 41 9.81 7.39 12.28
C LEU A 41 10.49 6.03 12.56
N ALA A 42 10.70 5.67 13.83
CA ALA A 42 11.29 4.40 14.21
C ALA A 42 10.40 3.20 13.81
N ASP A 43 9.07 3.34 13.93
CA ASP A 43 8.13 2.31 13.48
C ASP A 43 8.22 2.10 11.96
N LEU A 44 8.41 3.17 11.21
CA LEU A 44 8.58 3.12 9.77
C LEU A 44 9.91 2.45 9.38
N GLU A 45 11.01 2.78 10.05
CA GLU A 45 12.31 2.14 9.84
C GLU A 45 12.25 0.64 10.14
N SER A 46 11.47 0.22 11.13
CA SER A 46 11.27 -1.19 11.48
C SER A 46 10.63 -2.01 10.35
N LYS A 47 9.94 -1.37 9.41
CA LYS A 47 9.34 -2.01 8.21
C LYS A 47 10.31 -2.13 7.04
N HIS A 48 11.59 -1.83 7.24
CA HIS A 48 12.62 -1.85 6.20
C HIS A 48 12.33 -0.92 5.00
N ILE A 49 11.52 0.11 5.21
CA ILE A 49 11.20 1.11 4.18
C ILE A 49 12.27 2.20 4.23
N LYS A 50 13.07 2.30 3.17
CA LYS A 50 14.17 3.25 3.06
C LYS A 50 13.68 4.63 2.60
N LEU A 51 12.98 5.33 3.48
CA LEU A 51 12.42 6.66 3.19
C LEU A 51 13.47 7.67 2.73
N ASN A 52 14.62 7.69 3.37
CA ASN A 52 15.68 8.64 3.05
C ASN A 52 16.13 8.56 1.59
N HIS A 53 15.96 7.42 0.95
CA HIS A 53 16.27 7.23 -0.47
C HIS A 53 15.06 7.51 -1.36
N ALA A 54 13.86 7.10 -0.93
CA ALA A 54 12.64 7.29 -1.71
C ALA A 54 12.16 8.75 -1.69
N PHE A 55 12.18 9.38 -0.52
CA PHE A 55 11.76 10.77 -0.35
C PHE A 55 12.62 11.47 0.70
N PRO A 56 13.80 12.01 0.35
CA PRO A 56 14.74 12.64 1.30
C PRO A 56 14.15 13.83 2.06
N GLN A 57 13.19 14.54 1.48
CA GLN A 57 12.50 15.67 2.12
C GLN A 57 11.34 15.26 3.01
N PHE A 58 11.04 13.96 3.11
CA PHE A 58 9.95 13.51 3.97
C PHE A 58 10.14 14.00 5.40
N ARG A 59 9.08 14.57 5.94
CA ARG A 59 8.97 14.89 7.35
C ARG A 59 7.77 14.13 7.89
N PHE A 60 7.90 13.61 9.09
CA PHE A 60 6.79 12.90 9.72
C PHE A 60 5.68 13.92 9.99
N PRO A 61 4.45 13.70 9.47
CA PRO A 61 3.38 14.67 9.61
C PRO A 61 3.00 14.87 11.08
N GLN A 62 2.70 16.12 11.46
CA GLN A 62 2.39 16.46 12.85
C GLN A 62 0.93 16.15 13.22
N ASN A 63 0.02 16.26 12.27
CA ASN A 63 -1.41 16.18 12.52
C ASN A 63 -2.09 14.97 11.89
N ASN A 64 -1.41 14.24 11.02
CA ASN A 64 -1.96 13.16 10.22
C ASN A 64 -1.09 11.91 10.36
N SER A 65 -1.72 10.75 10.26
CA SER A 65 -1.02 9.47 10.40
C SER A 65 -0.27 9.06 9.14
N VAL A 66 0.79 8.27 9.34
CA VAL A 66 1.45 7.49 8.29
C VAL A 66 1.01 6.04 8.42
N TRP A 67 0.66 5.41 7.31
CA TRP A 67 0.16 4.05 7.30
C TRP A 67 1.00 3.14 6.41
N ALA A 68 1.46 2.01 6.95
CA ALA A 68 2.01 0.94 6.13
C ALA A 68 0.86 0.18 5.46
N VAL A 69 1.01 -0.08 4.16
CA VAL A 69 0.06 -0.89 3.38
C VAL A 69 0.68 -2.26 3.13
N LEU A 70 -0.05 -3.30 3.50
CA LEU A 70 0.27 -4.69 3.22
C LEU A 70 -0.80 -5.25 2.30
N PHE A 71 -0.38 -5.95 1.25
CA PHE A 71 -1.28 -6.57 0.30
C PHE A 71 -0.84 -8.00 0.02
N ASP A 72 -1.78 -8.95 0.11
CA ASP A 72 -1.48 -10.37 -0.09
C ASP A 72 -2.70 -11.14 -0.59
N THR A 73 -2.45 -12.36 -1.04
CA THR A 73 -3.50 -13.37 -1.21
C THR A 73 -3.77 -14.06 0.13
N ILE A 74 -5.04 -14.38 0.37
CA ILE A 74 -5.50 -15.01 1.60
C ILE A 74 -5.95 -16.43 1.31
N ASP A 75 -5.54 -17.36 2.14
CA ASP A 75 -6.07 -18.72 2.13
C ASP A 75 -7.52 -18.69 2.65
N PRO A 76 -8.50 -19.09 1.85
CA PRO A 76 -9.91 -19.01 2.26
C PRO A 76 -10.28 -20.02 3.36
N VAL A 77 -9.46 -21.03 3.62
CA VAL A 77 -9.72 -22.06 4.65
C VAL A 77 -9.12 -21.65 5.99
N THR A 78 -7.87 -21.21 5.98
CA THR A 78 -7.14 -20.85 7.21
C THR A 78 -7.23 -19.36 7.56
N ASP A 79 -7.75 -18.56 6.63
CA ASP A 79 -7.81 -17.10 6.74
C ASP A 79 -6.45 -16.43 6.96
N SER A 80 -5.40 -17.06 6.47
CA SER A 80 -4.02 -16.63 6.66
C SER A 80 -3.40 -16.09 5.36
N PRO A 81 -2.49 -15.09 5.43
CA PRO A 81 -1.74 -14.65 4.26
C PRO A 81 -0.89 -15.78 3.68
N LEU A 82 -0.94 -15.93 2.36
CA LEU A 82 -0.17 -16.93 1.61
C LEU A 82 1.23 -16.45 1.22
N GLY A 83 1.50 -15.17 1.40
CA GLY A 83 2.74 -14.52 0.99
C GLY A 83 2.67 -13.98 -0.45
N PHE A 84 3.44 -12.94 -0.72
CA PHE A 84 3.44 -12.22 -1.99
C PHE A 84 3.74 -13.08 -3.23
N LYS A 85 4.41 -14.20 -3.07
CA LYS A 85 4.71 -15.14 -4.18
C LYS A 85 3.45 -15.70 -4.85
N HIS A 86 2.33 -15.71 -4.17
CA HIS A 86 1.07 -16.22 -4.69
C HIS A 86 0.22 -15.16 -5.41
N VAL A 87 0.60 -13.89 -5.35
CA VAL A 87 -0.10 -12.82 -6.07
C VAL A 87 0.32 -12.84 -7.54
N LYS A 88 -0.55 -13.35 -8.40
CA LYS A 88 -0.35 -13.34 -9.85
C LYS A 88 -1.01 -12.12 -10.48
N PHE A 89 -0.22 -11.31 -11.15
CA PHE A 89 -0.70 -10.14 -11.89
C PHE A 89 -0.62 -10.40 -13.40
N ASP A 90 -1.42 -11.31 -13.89
CA ASP A 90 -1.46 -11.64 -15.31
C ASP A 90 -2.40 -10.69 -16.07
N GLY A 91 -1.83 -9.87 -16.94
CA GLY A 91 -2.55 -9.08 -17.93
C GLY A 91 -3.67 -8.19 -17.36
N LEU A 92 -4.88 -8.29 -17.94
CA LEU A 92 -6.05 -7.50 -17.57
C LEU A 92 -6.54 -7.79 -16.13
N ALA A 93 -6.35 -9.01 -15.64
CA ALA A 93 -6.75 -9.39 -14.30
C ALA A 93 -5.95 -8.63 -13.23
N GLY A 94 -4.64 -8.48 -13.44
CA GLY A 94 -3.77 -7.72 -12.54
C GLY A 94 -4.18 -6.25 -12.44
N GLY A 95 -4.57 -5.63 -13.55
CA GLY A 95 -5.07 -4.26 -13.57
C GLY A 95 -6.32 -4.07 -12.72
N ARG A 96 -7.25 -5.02 -12.71
CA ARG A 96 -8.45 -4.96 -11.89
C ARG A 96 -8.21 -5.22 -10.41
N VAL A 97 -7.27 -6.11 -10.09
CA VAL A 97 -6.85 -6.32 -8.70
C VAL A 97 -6.26 -5.02 -8.13
N LEU A 98 -5.35 -4.37 -8.86
CA LEU A 98 -4.79 -3.08 -8.46
C LEU A 98 -5.84 -1.98 -8.36
N GLN A 99 -6.86 -1.99 -9.21
CA GLN A 99 -7.99 -1.07 -9.12
C GLN A 99 -8.76 -1.24 -7.81
N ASN A 100 -9.04 -2.48 -7.40
CA ASN A 100 -9.66 -2.75 -6.10
C ASN A 100 -8.77 -2.29 -4.95
N VAL A 101 -7.47 -2.57 -5.00
CA VAL A 101 -6.51 -2.10 -4.00
C VAL A 101 -6.53 -0.57 -3.89
N ALA A 102 -6.45 0.13 -5.02
CA ALA A 102 -6.50 1.59 -5.05
C ALA A 102 -7.81 2.15 -4.47
N SER A 103 -8.96 1.54 -4.83
CA SER A 103 -10.25 1.93 -4.27
C SER A 103 -10.30 1.75 -2.75
N ILE A 104 -9.78 0.64 -2.23
CA ILE A 104 -9.75 0.37 -0.79
C ILE A 104 -8.83 1.35 -0.06
N ILE A 105 -7.69 1.72 -0.64
CA ILE A 105 -6.80 2.75 -0.08
C ILE A 105 -7.53 4.10 -0.02
N TYR A 106 -8.29 4.44 -1.06
CA TYR A 106 -9.07 5.68 -1.08
C TYR A 106 -10.19 5.68 -0.05
N ASP A 107 -10.92 4.55 0.12
CA ASP A 107 -11.93 4.41 1.16
C ASP A 107 -11.32 4.56 2.56
N HIS A 108 -10.15 3.94 2.80
CA HIS A 108 -9.40 4.08 4.06
C HIS A 108 -9.01 5.54 4.32
N TYR A 109 -8.50 6.23 3.30
CA TYR A 109 -8.15 7.65 3.40
C TYR A 109 -9.35 8.52 3.80
N ASN A 110 -10.51 8.30 3.21
CA ASN A 110 -11.74 9.04 3.52
C ASN A 110 -12.22 8.86 4.98
N ILE A 111 -11.75 7.81 5.67
CA ILE A 111 -12.09 7.55 7.07
C ILE A 111 -11.06 8.17 8.02
N CYS A 112 -9.77 8.03 7.71
CA CYS A 112 -8.70 8.37 8.66
C CYS A 112 -7.90 9.63 8.28
N ASP A 113 -8.13 10.21 7.11
CA ASP A 113 -7.40 11.39 6.60
C ASP A 113 -5.87 11.23 6.68
N ALA A 114 -5.39 10.06 6.26
CA ALA A 114 -3.97 9.71 6.33
C ALA A 114 -3.09 10.74 5.61
N GLY A 115 -1.97 11.13 6.22
CA GLY A 115 -0.98 12.01 5.59
C GLY A 115 -0.12 11.30 4.53
N ALA A 116 0.23 10.04 4.78
CA ALA A 116 1.02 9.26 3.84
C ALA A 116 0.76 7.76 3.95
N TYR A 117 0.99 7.07 2.85
CA TYR A 117 1.05 5.60 2.76
C TYR A 117 2.44 5.15 2.36
N VAL A 118 2.92 4.07 2.96
CA VAL A 118 4.22 3.48 2.68
C VAL A 118 4.08 1.98 2.44
N PHE A 119 4.81 1.46 1.46
CA PHE A 119 4.80 0.04 1.16
C PHE A 119 6.07 -0.37 0.41
N SER A 120 6.30 -1.68 0.32
CA SER A 120 7.41 -2.25 -0.43
C SER A 120 6.90 -3.22 -1.48
N ALA A 121 7.55 -3.24 -2.64
CA ALA A 121 7.35 -4.28 -3.63
C ALA A 121 8.12 -5.54 -3.21
N ALA A 122 7.41 -6.63 -2.96
CA ALA A 122 8.06 -7.90 -2.64
C ALA A 122 8.94 -8.39 -3.81
N GLU A 123 10.09 -8.94 -3.47
CA GLU A 123 11.01 -9.52 -4.42
C GLU A 123 10.49 -10.88 -4.92
N ASP A 124 10.55 -11.10 -6.22
CA ASP A 124 10.25 -12.39 -6.82
C ASP A 124 11.54 -13.20 -6.98
N ARG A 125 11.98 -13.83 -5.88
CA ARG A 125 13.23 -14.61 -5.85
C ARG A 125 13.17 -15.88 -6.67
N GLU A 126 11.98 -16.43 -6.84
CA GLU A 126 11.78 -17.71 -7.53
C GLU A 126 11.42 -17.50 -9.01
N HIS A 127 11.35 -16.26 -9.49
CA HIS A 127 11.01 -15.89 -10.87
C HIS A 127 9.67 -16.49 -11.34
N GLU A 128 8.76 -16.70 -10.41
CA GLU A 128 7.43 -17.28 -10.68
C GLU A 128 6.47 -16.27 -11.35
N ARG A 129 6.80 -14.98 -11.29
CA ARG A 129 6.01 -13.92 -11.88
C ARG A 129 6.61 -13.49 -13.21
N GLY A 130 5.76 -13.33 -14.21
CA GLY A 130 6.21 -12.82 -15.51
C GLY A 130 6.65 -11.36 -15.49
N THR A 131 6.24 -10.59 -14.46
CA THR A 131 6.61 -9.18 -14.29
C THR A 131 6.85 -8.86 -12.82
N ASP A 132 7.96 -8.22 -12.52
CA ASP A 132 8.31 -7.80 -11.17
C ASP A 132 7.31 -6.75 -10.63
N LEU A 133 6.94 -6.88 -9.35
CA LEU A 133 5.98 -5.97 -8.70
C LEU A 133 6.46 -4.51 -8.68
N SER A 134 7.77 -4.28 -8.62
CA SER A 134 8.31 -2.92 -8.66
C SER A 134 8.01 -2.23 -10.00
N VAL A 135 8.09 -2.96 -11.11
CA VAL A 135 7.71 -2.44 -12.43
C VAL A 135 6.22 -2.14 -12.50
N ILE A 136 5.40 -3.02 -11.93
CA ILE A 136 3.94 -2.86 -11.90
C ILE A 136 3.56 -1.61 -11.08
N TYR A 137 4.11 -1.46 -9.89
CA TYR A 137 3.83 -0.32 -9.01
C TYR A 137 4.35 1.00 -9.58
N SER A 138 5.57 1.02 -10.11
CA SER A 138 6.13 2.23 -10.75
C SER A 138 5.29 2.69 -11.93
N ARG A 139 4.81 1.74 -12.75
CA ARG A 139 3.89 2.04 -13.86
C ARG A 139 2.54 2.55 -13.35
N ALA A 140 1.96 1.91 -12.33
CA ALA A 140 0.68 2.32 -11.77
C ALA A 140 0.75 3.74 -11.20
N LEU A 141 1.84 4.09 -10.54
CA LEU A 141 2.05 5.38 -9.89
C LEU A 141 2.66 6.46 -10.79
N GLY A 142 3.00 6.12 -12.04
CA GLY A 142 3.60 7.08 -12.98
C GLY A 142 5.04 7.45 -12.66
N LEU A 143 5.78 6.55 -12.01
CA LEU A 143 7.18 6.73 -11.66
C LEU A 143 8.12 6.25 -12.79
N GLN A 144 9.39 6.59 -12.72
CA GLN A 144 10.44 6.17 -13.67
C GLN A 144 10.11 6.50 -15.14
N GLY A 145 9.55 7.68 -15.39
CA GLY A 145 9.18 8.12 -16.74
C GLY A 145 7.91 7.47 -17.32
N HIS A 146 7.24 6.62 -16.56
CA HIS A 146 5.92 6.12 -16.93
C HIS A 146 4.86 7.23 -16.77
N ARG A 147 3.88 7.23 -17.69
CA ARG A 147 2.69 8.07 -17.51
C ARG A 147 1.86 7.51 -16.38
N THR A 148 1.37 8.39 -15.50
CA THR A 148 0.43 8.03 -14.44
C THR A 148 -0.73 7.23 -15.03
N SER A 149 -0.99 6.08 -14.45
CA SER A 149 -2.10 5.24 -14.92
C SER A 149 -3.45 5.85 -14.55
N ARG A 150 -4.50 5.43 -15.27
CA ARG A 150 -5.87 5.83 -14.93
C ARG A 150 -6.30 5.36 -13.52
N LEU A 151 -5.61 4.37 -12.96
CA LEU A 151 -5.83 3.91 -11.59
C LEU A 151 -5.52 4.99 -10.56
N PHE A 152 -4.53 5.84 -10.85
CA PHE A 152 -4.11 6.91 -9.95
C PHE A 152 -4.80 8.25 -10.21
N SER A 153 -5.58 8.34 -11.29
CA SER A 153 -6.27 9.59 -11.67
C SER A 153 -7.28 10.12 -10.63
N PRO A 154 -7.95 9.28 -9.79
CA PRO A 154 -8.83 9.79 -8.73
C PRO A 154 -8.09 10.43 -7.56
N PHE A 155 -6.77 10.19 -7.42
CA PHE A 155 -5.96 10.65 -6.30
C PHE A 155 -5.38 12.03 -6.56
N ILE A 156 -6.25 13.03 -6.72
CA ILE A 156 -5.85 14.41 -7.00
C ILE A 156 -5.07 14.97 -5.81
N GLY A 157 -3.90 15.57 -6.08
CA GLY A 157 -3.03 16.12 -5.04
C GLY A 157 -2.17 15.11 -4.30
N TRP A 158 -2.24 13.82 -4.67
CA TRP A 158 -1.34 12.81 -4.14
C TRP A 158 -0.04 12.76 -4.95
N ASN A 159 1.08 12.50 -4.27
CA ASN A 159 2.40 12.39 -4.91
C ASN A 159 3.07 11.08 -4.50
N ALA A 160 3.67 10.40 -5.47
CA ALA A 160 4.36 9.13 -5.25
C ALA A 160 5.88 9.29 -5.41
N TYR A 161 6.63 8.56 -4.58
CA TYR A 161 8.09 8.55 -4.53
C TYR A 161 8.57 7.11 -4.38
N THR A 162 9.79 6.83 -4.86
CA THR A 162 10.39 5.49 -4.77
C THR A 162 11.91 5.57 -4.66
N ASP A 163 12.52 4.54 -4.09
CA ASP A 163 13.98 4.33 -4.02
C ASP A 163 14.49 3.33 -5.08
N ILE A 164 13.68 2.98 -6.06
CA ILE A 164 14.04 1.98 -7.09
C ILE A 164 15.31 2.36 -7.83
N ASP A 165 15.50 3.64 -8.16
CA ASP A 165 16.70 4.12 -8.85
C ASP A 165 17.97 3.95 -8.00
N ALA A 166 17.82 3.81 -6.69
CA ALA A 166 18.89 3.46 -5.75
C ALA A 166 18.97 1.95 -5.45
N GLY A 167 18.28 1.13 -6.22
CA GLY A 167 18.25 -0.33 -6.06
C GLY A 167 17.35 -0.83 -4.94
N GLY A 168 16.50 0.03 -4.38
CA GLY A 168 15.51 -0.33 -3.37
C GLY A 168 14.16 -0.74 -3.98
N ARG A 169 13.19 -0.97 -3.13
CA ARG A 169 11.83 -1.40 -3.51
C ARG A 169 10.76 -0.69 -2.68
N SER A 170 11.12 0.43 -2.06
CA SER A 170 10.26 1.20 -1.17
C SER A 170 9.47 2.25 -1.93
N TYR A 171 8.23 2.45 -1.51
CA TYR A 171 7.32 3.45 -2.04
C TYR A 171 6.76 4.30 -0.91
N VAL A 172 6.66 5.59 -1.18
CA VAL A 172 5.96 6.56 -0.33
C VAL A 172 4.94 7.27 -1.19
N VAL A 173 3.71 7.34 -0.73
CA VAL A 173 2.65 8.10 -1.37
C VAL A 173 2.10 9.09 -0.36
N THR A 174 2.38 10.37 -0.57
CA THR A 174 1.78 11.44 0.23
C THR A 174 0.40 11.79 -0.30
N THR A 175 -0.53 12.04 0.60
CA THR A 175 -1.91 12.38 0.26
C THR A 175 -2.09 13.89 0.14
N GLN A 176 -3.30 14.33 -0.17
CA GLN A 176 -3.67 15.74 -0.14
C GLN A 176 -3.58 16.34 1.29
N SER A 177 -3.76 15.50 2.32
CA SER A 177 -3.70 15.91 3.73
C SER A 177 -2.29 15.91 4.32
N TYR A 178 -1.28 15.56 3.54
CA TYR A 178 0.10 15.56 4.01
C TYR A 178 0.58 16.96 4.36
N GLN A 179 0.90 17.16 5.64
CA GLN A 179 1.47 18.40 6.18
C GLN A 179 2.75 18.06 6.95
N PRO A 180 3.94 18.31 6.37
CA PRO A 180 5.23 17.99 6.96
C PRO A 180 5.56 18.83 8.20
#